data_a0395e974edd6764b63ae4577dc7d2c4
#
_entry.id   a0395e974edd6764b63ae4577dc7d2c4
#
_cell.length_a   1.000
_cell.length_b   1.000
_cell.length_c   1.000
_cell.angle_alpha   90.00
_cell.angle_beta   90.00
_cell.angle_gamma   90.00
#
_symmetry.space_group_name_H-M   'P 1'
#
loop_
_entity.id
_entity.type
_entity.pdbx_description
1 polymer ?
#
loop_
_entity_poly.entity_id
_entity_poly.type
_entity_poly.pdbx_seq_one_letter_code
_entity_poly.pdbx_strand_id
1 'polypeptide(L)'
;LTNNLIVPKGTIKSVDLKCNISSSATANSIQRFGLNDTTGTAVVGASTGQAITEAVTTDAGPVMTIKGAGSFTVAKDTSSPQSSYILAGKTDVPMTVLGYSASDEAIDIKEITLTYASGTASTSDFLKATVWDGATKIGEASWAGTAINATSTFTAPFVVPKDGSRIL
;
A
#
# COMPACT_ATOMS: atom_id res chain seq x y z
N LEU A 1 -32.76 -10.99 4.28
CA LEU A 1 -33.23 -9.72 3.68
C LEU A 1 -34.33 -9.15 4.57
N THR A 2 -34.22 -7.89 4.93
CA THR A 2 -35.25 -7.18 5.71
C THR A 2 -36.48 -6.82 4.87
N ASN A 3 -36.33 -6.79 3.53
CA ASN A 3 -37.40 -6.54 2.56
C ASN A 3 -37.35 -7.62 1.47
N ASN A 4 -38.50 -8.00 0.95
CA ASN A 4 -38.62 -8.92 -0.16
C ASN A 4 -38.06 -8.30 -1.45
N LEU A 5 -37.24 -9.02 -2.17
CA LEU A 5 -36.80 -8.67 -3.51
C LEU A 5 -37.91 -9.07 -4.52
N ILE A 6 -38.55 -8.11 -5.11
CA ILE A 6 -39.56 -8.38 -6.12
C ILE A 6 -38.92 -8.17 -7.51
N VAL A 7 -39.03 -9.18 -8.36
CA VAL A 7 -38.68 -9.12 -9.78
C VAL A 7 -39.94 -9.05 -10.61
N PRO A 8 -40.26 -7.89 -11.25
CA PRO A 8 -41.45 -7.76 -12.07
C PRO A 8 -41.42 -8.70 -13.29
N LYS A 9 -42.60 -9.12 -13.77
CA LYS A 9 -42.72 -9.98 -14.94
C LYS A 9 -41.95 -9.38 -16.13
N GLY A 10 -41.18 -10.20 -16.80
CA GLY A 10 -40.42 -9.80 -18.00
C GLY A 10 -39.23 -8.86 -17.75
N THR A 11 -38.78 -8.71 -16.51
CA THR A 11 -37.62 -7.89 -16.17
C THR A 11 -36.51 -8.71 -15.53
N ILE A 12 -35.30 -8.14 -15.50
CA ILE A 12 -34.14 -8.66 -14.80
C ILE A 12 -33.79 -7.71 -13.66
N LYS A 13 -33.42 -8.24 -12.52
CA LYS A 13 -32.89 -7.48 -11.40
C LYS A 13 -31.50 -8.00 -11.01
N SER A 14 -30.53 -7.11 -10.95
CA SER A 14 -29.18 -7.44 -10.46
C SER A 14 -29.10 -7.19 -8.96
N VAL A 15 -28.36 -8.05 -8.27
CA VAL A 15 -28.08 -7.93 -6.85
C VAL A 15 -26.55 -8.05 -6.66
N ASP A 16 -25.97 -7.07 -6.00
CA ASP A 16 -24.56 -7.08 -5.67
C ASP A 16 -24.34 -7.70 -4.30
N LEU A 17 -23.46 -8.69 -4.21
CA LEU A 17 -22.94 -9.20 -2.95
C LEU A 17 -21.65 -8.45 -2.58
N LYS A 18 -21.63 -7.79 -1.43
CA LYS A 18 -20.49 -7.07 -0.90
C LYS A 18 -20.08 -7.66 0.45
N CYS A 19 -18.78 -7.94 0.61
CA CYS A 19 -18.23 -8.53 1.82
C CYS A 19 -17.15 -7.62 2.40
N ASN A 20 -17.09 -7.53 3.73
CA ASN A 20 -15.96 -6.94 4.44
C ASN A 20 -14.93 -8.03 4.71
N ILE A 21 -13.68 -7.78 4.34
CA ILE A 21 -12.59 -8.72 4.57
C ILE A 21 -11.92 -8.38 5.91
N SER A 22 -11.67 -9.40 6.73
CA SER A 22 -10.96 -9.24 8.00
C SER A 22 -9.53 -8.79 7.77
N SER A 23 -9.02 -7.90 8.62
CA SER A 23 -7.60 -7.51 8.63
C SER A 23 -6.66 -8.68 8.96
N SER A 24 -7.18 -9.75 9.60
CA SER A 24 -6.46 -10.99 9.89
C SER A 24 -6.65 -12.08 8.84
N ALA A 25 -7.25 -11.75 7.69
CA ALA A 25 -7.47 -12.71 6.63
C ALA A 25 -6.14 -13.24 6.07
N THR A 26 -6.07 -14.54 5.81
CA THR A 26 -4.85 -15.18 5.32
C THR A 26 -4.54 -14.71 3.90
N ALA A 27 -3.33 -14.19 3.69
CA ALA A 27 -2.86 -13.79 2.36
C ALA A 27 -2.83 -15.00 1.41
N ASN A 28 -3.13 -14.74 0.13
CA ASN A 28 -3.26 -15.71 -0.95
C ASN A 28 -4.41 -16.72 -0.79
N SER A 29 -5.26 -16.57 0.21
CA SER A 29 -6.49 -17.36 0.28
C SER A 29 -7.46 -16.92 -0.83
N ILE A 30 -8.19 -17.89 -1.35
CA ILE A 30 -9.13 -17.71 -2.46
C ILE A 30 -10.54 -17.76 -1.90
N GLN A 31 -11.37 -16.80 -2.29
CA GLN A 31 -12.77 -16.70 -1.93
C GLN A 31 -13.63 -16.75 -3.19
N ARG A 32 -14.75 -17.45 -3.09
CA ARG A 32 -15.81 -17.47 -4.09
C ARG A 32 -17.15 -17.42 -3.38
N PHE A 33 -18.10 -16.74 -3.95
CA PHE A 33 -19.47 -16.69 -3.47
C PHE A 33 -20.41 -17.04 -4.61
N GLY A 34 -21.43 -17.81 -4.30
CA GLY A 34 -22.46 -18.19 -5.24
C GLY A 34 -23.80 -18.39 -4.51
N LEU A 35 -24.84 -18.66 -5.24
CA LEU A 35 -26.11 -19.09 -4.68
C LEU A 35 -26.08 -20.59 -4.39
N ASN A 36 -26.64 -20.97 -3.24
CA ASN A 36 -26.92 -22.37 -2.97
C ASN A 36 -28.22 -22.77 -3.69
N ASP A 37 -28.11 -23.67 -4.64
CA ASP A 37 -29.20 -24.12 -5.52
C ASP A 37 -30.21 -25.05 -4.84
N THR A 38 -29.88 -25.63 -3.68
CA THR A 38 -30.71 -26.68 -3.07
C THR A 38 -31.58 -26.18 -1.91
N THR A 39 -31.16 -25.14 -1.20
CA THR A 39 -31.86 -24.67 0.02
C THR A 39 -31.73 -23.17 0.27
N GLY A 40 -31.05 -22.45 -0.61
CA GLY A 40 -30.62 -21.08 -0.33
C GLY A 40 -31.62 -19.98 -0.63
N THR A 41 -32.61 -20.27 -1.46
CA THR A 41 -33.55 -19.26 -1.94
C THR A 41 -35.00 -19.71 -1.77
N ALA A 42 -35.80 -18.91 -1.09
CA ALA A 42 -37.25 -19.13 -1.03
C ALA A 42 -37.94 -18.18 -2.02
N VAL A 43 -38.42 -18.72 -3.10
CA VAL A 43 -39.08 -17.95 -4.18
C VAL A 43 -40.55 -18.27 -4.23
N VAL A 44 -41.40 -17.23 -4.22
CA VAL A 44 -42.84 -17.37 -4.34
C VAL A 44 -43.37 -16.42 -5.39
N GLY A 45 -44.43 -16.83 -6.09
CA GLY A 45 -45.12 -15.98 -7.03
C GLY A 45 -45.78 -14.79 -6.32
N ALA A 46 -45.45 -13.56 -6.72
CA ALA A 46 -45.91 -12.34 -6.05
C ALA A 46 -47.45 -12.18 -6.09
N SER A 47 -48.12 -12.74 -7.11
CA SER A 47 -49.56 -12.70 -7.23
C SER A 47 -50.27 -13.94 -6.70
N THR A 48 -49.63 -15.11 -6.77
CA THR A 48 -50.26 -16.38 -6.44
C THR A 48 -49.88 -16.91 -5.06
N GLY A 49 -48.73 -16.44 -4.51
CA GLY A 49 -48.15 -16.97 -3.27
C GLY A 49 -47.60 -18.40 -3.39
N GLN A 50 -47.64 -19.01 -4.58
CA GLN A 50 -47.18 -20.37 -4.79
C GLN A 50 -45.63 -20.40 -4.83
N ALA A 51 -45.05 -21.46 -4.27
CA ALA A 51 -43.62 -21.71 -4.37
C ALA A 51 -43.20 -21.93 -5.83
N ILE A 52 -42.12 -21.33 -6.23
CA ILE A 52 -41.50 -21.47 -7.54
C ILE A 52 -40.18 -22.17 -7.41
N THR A 53 -39.91 -23.18 -8.23
CA THR A 53 -38.63 -23.79 -8.31
C THR A 53 -37.68 -22.91 -9.10
N GLU A 54 -36.62 -22.44 -8.46
CA GLU A 54 -35.57 -21.67 -9.12
C GLU A 54 -34.64 -22.56 -9.95
N ALA A 55 -34.10 -22.04 -11.03
CA ALA A 55 -33.05 -22.65 -11.81
C ALA A 55 -31.77 -21.82 -11.61
N VAL A 56 -30.80 -22.36 -10.85
CA VAL A 56 -29.49 -21.73 -10.67
C VAL A 56 -28.55 -22.27 -11.74
N THR A 57 -28.09 -21.40 -12.62
CA THR A 57 -27.19 -21.78 -13.74
C THR A 57 -25.71 -21.67 -13.37
N THR A 58 -25.40 -20.97 -12.26
CA THR A 58 -24.05 -20.90 -11.73
C THR A 58 -24.09 -20.76 -10.21
N ASP A 59 -23.37 -21.63 -9.53
CA ASP A 59 -23.26 -21.70 -8.07
C ASP A 59 -22.01 -21.00 -7.52
N ALA A 60 -21.08 -20.66 -8.41
CA ALA A 60 -19.81 -20.06 -8.04
C ALA A 60 -19.51 -18.79 -8.85
N GLY A 61 -19.36 -17.70 -8.13
CA GLY A 61 -18.90 -16.41 -8.67
C GLY A 61 -17.41 -16.42 -9.04
N PRO A 62 -16.88 -15.27 -9.45
CA PRO A 62 -15.48 -15.11 -9.79
C PRO A 62 -14.56 -15.37 -8.60
N VAL A 63 -13.32 -15.75 -8.92
CA VAL A 63 -12.27 -15.95 -7.93
C VAL A 63 -11.79 -14.59 -7.43
N MET A 64 -11.81 -14.41 -6.11
CA MET A 64 -11.21 -13.29 -5.42
C MET A 64 -10.06 -13.80 -4.57
N THR A 65 -8.86 -13.29 -4.78
CA THR A 65 -7.67 -13.66 -4.00
C THR A 65 -7.37 -12.55 -3.00
N ILE A 66 -7.24 -12.92 -1.72
CA ILE A 66 -6.85 -11.98 -0.67
C ILE A 66 -5.37 -11.68 -0.81
N LYS A 67 -5.01 -10.40 -0.93
CA LYS A 67 -3.63 -9.96 -0.85
C LYS A 67 -3.29 -9.64 0.61
N GLY A 68 -2.06 -9.91 1.00
CA GLY A 68 -1.51 -9.51 2.28
C GLY A 68 -1.15 -8.02 2.30
N ALA A 69 -0.41 -7.62 3.32
CA ALA A 69 0.21 -6.31 3.37
C ALA A 69 1.10 -6.09 2.14
N GLY A 70 1.22 -4.84 1.73
CA GLY A 70 2.09 -4.46 0.62
C GLY A 70 3.56 -4.78 0.88
N SER A 71 4.35 -4.83 -0.15
CA SER A 71 5.80 -4.91 -0.07
C SER A 71 6.44 -3.54 -0.35
N PHE A 72 7.62 -3.34 0.26
CA PHE A 72 8.33 -2.09 0.19
C PHE A 72 9.82 -2.36 -0.03
N THR A 73 10.42 -1.66 -0.97
CA THR A 73 11.85 -1.75 -1.25
C THR A 73 12.48 -0.38 -1.32
N VAL A 74 13.73 -0.29 -0.87
CA VAL A 74 14.56 0.90 -0.97
C VAL A 74 15.85 0.52 -1.65
N ALA A 75 16.26 1.32 -2.64
CA ALA A 75 17.51 1.12 -3.35
C ALA A 75 18.17 2.47 -3.65
N LYS A 76 19.49 2.45 -3.88
CA LYS A 76 20.18 3.63 -4.40
C LYS A 76 19.69 3.89 -5.82
N ASP A 77 19.23 5.11 -6.08
CA ASP A 77 18.79 5.53 -7.41
C ASP A 77 19.98 5.79 -8.33
N THR A 78 19.79 5.60 -9.63
CA THR A 78 20.81 5.86 -10.66
C THR A 78 21.19 7.33 -10.80
N SER A 79 20.34 8.23 -10.35
CA SER A 79 20.60 9.68 -10.29
C SER A 79 21.50 10.09 -9.12
N SER A 80 21.88 9.16 -8.23
CA SER A 80 22.80 9.43 -7.14
C SER A 80 24.14 9.99 -7.68
N PRO A 81 24.73 10.97 -6.99
CA PRO A 81 26.01 11.53 -7.40
C PRO A 81 27.10 10.45 -7.52
N GLN A 82 27.97 10.65 -8.50
CA GLN A 82 29.19 9.84 -8.63
C GLN A 82 30.22 10.27 -7.58
N SER A 83 31.18 9.40 -7.29
CA SER A 83 32.31 9.71 -6.39
C SER A 83 33.03 10.98 -6.85
N SER A 84 33.19 11.93 -5.94
CA SER A 84 33.84 13.22 -6.24
C SER A 84 34.50 13.80 -4.99
N TYR A 85 35.33 14.82 -5.20
CA TYR A 85 35.92 15.60 -4.11
C TYR A 85 34.94 16.68 -3.65
N ILE A 86 34.81 16.84 -2.34
CA ILE A 86 33.98 17.86 -1.71
C ILE A 86 34.90 18.82 -0.95
N LEU A 87 34.69 20.12 -1.16
CA LEU A 87 35.45 21.14 -0.42
C LEU A 87 34.90 21.31 0.99
N ALA A 88 35.77 21.41 1.98
CA ALA A 88 35.37 21.72 3.35
C ALA A 88 34.58 23.04 3.41
N GLY A 89 33.56 23.10 4.26
CA GLY A 89 32.66 24.27 4.41
C GLY A 89 31.55 24.36 3.37
N LYS A 90 31.43 23.42 2.43
CA LYS A 90 30.29 23.37 1.51
C LYS A 90 29.03 22.91 2.25
N THR A 91 27.90 23.52 1.92
CA THR A 91 26.56 23.17 2.39
C THR A 91 25.74 22.56 1.27
N ASP A 92 24.70 21.80 1.65
CA ASP A 92 23.69 21.22 0.74
C ASP A 92 24.29 20.39 -0.41
N VAL A 93 25.36 19.65 -0.08
CA VAL A 93 26.01 18.75 -1.04
C VAL A 93 25.18 17.47 -1.16
N PRO A 94 24.67 17.14 -2.36
CA PRO A 94 23.93 15.89 -2.54
C PRO A 94 24.87 14.69 -2.36
N MET A 95 24.52 13.79 -1.45
CA MET A 95 25.34 12.61 -1.10
C MET A 95 24.78 11.34 -1.71
N THR A 96 23.47 11.19 -1.74
CA THR A 96 22.80 10.00 -2.28
C THR A 96 21.37 10.36 -2.65
N VAL A 97 20.84 9.63 -3.62
CA VAL A 97 19.42 9.63 -3.96
C VAL A 97 18.89 8.22 -3.76
N LEU A 98 17.78 8.09 -3.05
CA LEU A 98 17.16 6.82 -2.71
C LEU A 98 15.86 6.66 -3.49
N GLY A 99 15.72 5.53 -4.15
CA GLY A 99 14.49 5.13 -4.81
C GLY A 99 13.69 4.21 -3.89
N TYR A 100 12.41 4.52 -3.71
CA TYR A 100 11.44 3.80 -2.90
C TYR A 100 10.38 3.22 -3.80
N SER A 101 10.07 1.93 -3.65
CA SER A 101 9.01 1.26 -4.41
C SER A 101 8.06 0.55 -3.49
N ALA A 102 6.77 0.63 -3.78
CA ALA A 102 5.72 -0.05 -3.05
C ALA A 102 4.87 -0.89 -4.01
N SER A 103 4.41 -2.05 -3.56
CA SER A 103 3.44 -2.86 -4.29
C SER A 103 2.31 -3.31 -3.37
N ASP A 104 1.15 -3.54 -3.97
CA ASP A 104 -0.11 -3.95 -3.35
C ASP A 104 -0.80 -2.87 -2.51
N GLU A 105 -0.06 -1.95 -1.84
CA GLU A 105 -0.62 -0.79 -1.12
C GLU A 105 0.31 0.44 -1.18
N ALA A 106 -0.23 1.62 -0.88
CA ALA A 106 0.57 2.83 -0.72
C ALA A 106 1.25 2.83 0.65
N ILE A 107 2.52 3.27 0.70
CA ILE A 107 3.32 3.30 1.93
C ILE A 107 3.59 4.74 2.36
N ASP A 108 3.26 5.07 3.59
CA ASP A 108 3.56 6.35 4.22
C ASP A 108 4.83 6.23 5.07
N ILE A 109 5.90 6.90 4.62
CA ILE A 109 7.19 6.90 5.30
C ILE A 109 7.24 8.13 6.21
N LYS A 110 7.34 7.92 7.50
CA LYS A 110 7.33 8.97 8.53
C LYS A 110 8.72 9.36 8.99
N GLU A 111 9.67 8.43 8.88
CA GLU A 111 11.05 8.65 9.29
C GLU A 111 12.00 7.74 8.52
N ILE A 112 13.27 8.16 8.45
CA ILE A 112 14.36 7.32 7.96
C ILE A 112 15.53 7.39 8.93
N THR A 113 16.25 6.29 9.09
CA THR A 113 17.52 6.27 9.79
C THR A 113 18.66 6.22 8.79
N LEU A 114 19.49 7.25 8.84
CA LEU A 114 20.69 7.38 8.02
C LEU A 114 21.86 6.79 8.78
N THR A 115 22.63 5.91 8.14
CA THR A 115 23.83 5.32 8.69
C THR A 115 25.04 5.94 8.00
N TYR A 116 25.94 6.48 8.78
CA TYR A 116 27.26 6.87 8.31
C TYR A 116 28.10 5.59 8.07
N ALA A 117 28.25 5.24 6.81
CA ALA A 117 29.11 4.13 6.40
C ALA A 117 30.56 4.61 6.30
N SER A 118 31.41 4.09 7.14
CA SER A 118 32.75 4.62 7.42
C SER A 118 33.69 4.69 6.21
N GLY A 119 34.48 5.76 6.19
CA GLY A 119 35.75 5.92 5.53
C GLY A 119 36.83 6.26 6.59
N THR A 120 37.70 7.17 6.26
CA THR A 120 38.68 7.74 7.19
C THR A 120 38.15 8.96 7.95
N ALA A 121 36.94 9.44 7.57
CA ALA A 121 36.28 10.58 8.19
C ALA A 121 35.55 10.17 9.48
N SER A 122 35.18 11.15 10.29
CA SER A 122 34.45 11.00 11.53
C SER A 122 33.03 11.59 11.36
N THR A 123 32.08 11.20 12.20
CA THR A 123 30.74 11.83 12.26
C THR A 123 30.81 13.30 12.64
N SER A 124 31.90 13.75 13.29
CA SER A 124 32.16 15.17 13.58
C SER A 124 32.47 16.01 12.34
N ASP A 125 32.78 15.39 11.22
CA ASP A 125 33.03 16.09 9.94
C ASP A 125 31.72 16.52 9.25
N PHE A 126 30.57 16.00 9.73
CA PHE A 126 29.23 16.37 9.25
C PHE A 126 28.48 17.16 10.32
N LEU A 127 27.94 18.29 9.91
CA LEU A 127 27.07 19.08 10.79
C LEU A 127 25.68 18.44 10.90
N LYS A 128 25.12 18.03 9.77
CA LYS A 128 23.80 17.41 9.68
C LYS A 128 23.56 16.87 8.27
N ALA A 129 22.60 15.99 8.14
CA ALA A 129 22.02 15.60 6.86
C ALA A 129 20.61 16.17 6.73
N THR A 130 20.26 16.64 5.56
CA THR A 130 18.93 17.13 5.22
C THR A 130 18.30 16.19 4.19
N VAL A 131 17.01 15.95 4.32
CA VAL A 131 16.24 15.06 3.45
C VAL A 131 15.28 15.90 2.63
N TRP A 132 15.30 15.68 1.32
CA TRP A 132 14.57 16.51 0.36
C TRP A 132 13.66 15.66 -0.53
N ASP A 133 12.43 16.07 -0.70
CA ASP A 133 11.49 15.58 -1.70
C ASP A 133 11.43 16.59 -2.85
N GLY A 134 12.21 16.35 -3.88
CA GLY A 134 12.43 17.33 -4.93
C GLY A 134 13.06 18.61 -4.40
N ALA A 135 12.34 19.73 -4.46
CA ALA A 135 12.79 21.03 -3.94
C ALA A 135 12.36 21.29 -2.49
N THR A 136 11.63 20.39 -1.86
CA THR A 136 11.08 20.58 -0.52
C THR A 136 11.89 19.80 0.52
N LYS A 137 12.44 20.51 1.51
CA LYS A 137 13.07 19.86 2.66
C LYS A 137 11.97 19.24 3.55
N ILE A 138 12.03 17.94 3.75
CA ILE A 138 11.04 17.19 4.55
C ILE A 138 11.61 16.65 5.86
N GLY A 139 12.93 16.64 6.05
CA GLY A 139 13.52 16.12 7.25
C GLY A 139 14.95 16.58 7.48
N GLU A 140 15.45 16.35 8.68
CA GLU A 140 16.81 16.63 9.10
C GLU A 140 17.30 15.60 10.11
N ALA A 141 18.52 15.16 10.01
CA ALA A 141 19.17 14.26 10.93
C ALA A 141 20.52 14.82 11.40
N SER A 142 20.83 14.68 12.68
CA SER A 142 22.11 15.08 13.25
C SER A 142 22.70 13.92 14.05
N TRP A 143 23.99 13.69 13.90
CA TRP A 143 24.71 12.67 14.66
C TRP A 143 25.16 13.23 16.01
N ALA A 144 24.95 12.48 17.07
CA ALA A 144 25.36 12.86 18.43
C ALA A 144 26.62 12.05 18.82
N GLY A 145 27.69 12.75 19.19
CA GLY A 145 28.93 12.14 19.63
C GLY A 145 29.52 11.17 18.62
N THR A 146 29.72 9.91 19.02
CA THR A 146 30.28 8.84 18.17
C THR A 146 29.19 7.97 17.50
N ALA A 147 27.92 8.36 17.59
CA ALA A 147 26.84 7.61 16.97
C ALA A 147 27.01 7.59 15.44
N ILE A 148 26.89 6.40 14.86
CA ILE A 148 26.96 6.23 13.40
C ILE A 148 25.60 6.32 12.73
N ASN A 149 24.52 6.27 13.50
CA ASN A 149 23.14 6.37 13.02
C ASN A 149 22.49 7.67 13.47
N ALA A 150 21.72 8.29 12.60
CA ALA A 150 20.90 9.45 12.90
C ALA A 150 19.52 9.31 12.24
N THR A 151 18.47 9.56 12.99
CA THR A 151 17.08 9.45 12.49
C THR A 151 16.56 10.82 12.10
N SER A 152 15.95 10.88 10.95
CA SER A 152 15.20 12.03 10.46
C SER A 152 13.71 11.70 10.45
N THR A 153 12.94 12.37 11.29
CA THR A 153 11.48 12.35 11.25
C THR A 153 11.00 13.36 10.22
N PHE A 154 10.07 12.98 9.38
CA PHE A 154 9.59 13.85 8.31
C PHE A 154 8.56 14.86 8.84
N THR A 155 8.68 16.09 8.38
CA THR A 155 7.77 17.20 8.71
C THR A 155 6.53 17.23 7.80
N ALA A 156 6.58 16.49 6.68
CA ALA A 156 5.48 16.33 5.74
C ALA A 156 5.39 14.85 5.32
N PRO A 157 4.19 14.32 5.02
CA PRO A 157 4.04 12.94 4.56
C PRO A 157 4.81 12.66 3.27
N PHE A 158 5.60 11.59 3.26
CA PHE A 158 6.23 11.07 2.05
C PHE A 158 5.59 9.75 1.70
N VAL A 159 4.56 9.82 0.83
CA VAL A 159 3.78 8.64 0.44
C VAL A 159 4.31 8.08 -0.88
N VAL A 160 4.73 6.82 -0.87
CA VAL A 160 5.01 6.03 -2.07
C VAL A 160 3.69 5.44 -2.56
N PRO A 161 3.24 5.76 -3.79
CA PRO A 161 1.95 5.29 -4.27
C PRO A 161 1.94 3.77 -4.44
N LYS A 162 0.74 3.18 -4.30
CA LYS A 162 0.52 1.77 -4.61
C LYS A 162 1.02 1.44 -6.01
N ASP A 163 1.75 0.31 -6.13
CA ASP A 163 2.31 -0.19 -7.39
C ASP A 163 3.17 0.84 -8.13
N GLY A 164 3.82 1.72 -7.37
CA GLY A 164 4.61 2.82 -7.89
C GLY A 164 5.93 3.04 -7.16
N SER A 165 6.64 4.08 -7.56
CA SER A 165 7.92 4.47 -6.97
C SER A 165 8.03 5.99 -6.78
N ARG A 166 8.89 6.40 -5.85
CA ARG A 166 9.33 7.79 -5.62
C ARG A 166 10.81 7.83 -5.26
N ILE A 167 11.42 8.97 -5.47
CA ILE A 167 12.82 9.24 -5.11
C ILE A 167 12.91 10.35 -4.06
N LEU A 168 13.91 10.22 -3.18
CA LEU A 168 14.36 11.21 -2.18
C LEU A 168 15.80 11.54 -2.36
#